data_551184f363d801509a31715626732f32
#
_entry.id   551184f363d801509a31715626732f32
#
_cell.length_a   1.000
_cell.length_b   1.000
_cell.length_c   1.000
_cell.angle_alpha   90.00
_cell.angle_beta   90.00
_cell.angle_gamma   90.00
#
_symmetry.space_group_name_H-M   'P 1'
#
loop_
_entity.id
_entity.type
_entity.pdbx_description
1 polymer ?
#
loop_
_entity_poly.entity_id
_entity_poly.type
_entity_poly.pdbx_seq_one_letter_code
_entity_poly.pdbx_strand_id
1 'polypeptide(L)'
;MDYNLIVISDATTETSLYISQKTYRNICVAWDTKCGYVMISHGISGYFRDVVIIDIQNSVLLDLPEVNDIRMLLATKAVKENVGEYDKYVIQLTDVSDNIAKFRFAFSNPNFPDQISGRYSYDIERSVITDFYVVSENISDWMIP
;
A
#
# COMPACT_ATOMS: atom_id res chain seq x y z
N MET A 1 -4.46 -9.14 23.56
CA MET A 1 -4.89 -8.45 22.33
C MET A 1 -4.91 -9.47 21.21
N ASP A 2 -6.05 -9.61 20.58
CA ASP A 2 -6.21 -10.56 19.48
C ASP A 2 -5.59 -10.01 18.20
N TYR A 3 -4.95 -10.85 17.44
CA TYR A 3 -4.38 -10.53 16.16
C TYR A 3 -4.69 -11.65 15.16
N ASN A 4 -4.67 -11.30 13.90
CA ASN A 4 -4.97 -12.21 12.81
C ASN A 4 -3.74 -12.48 11.95
N LEU A 5 -3.71 -13.65 11.36
CA LEU A 5 -2.83 -13.99 10.26
C LEU A 5 -3.66 -14.07 8.99
N ILE A 6 -3.20 -13.40 7.94
CA ILE A 6 -3.81 -13.51 6.62
C ILE A 6 -3.03 -14.54 5.83
N VAL A 7 -3.70 -15.60 5.42
CA VAL A 7 -3.11 -16.62 4.56
C VAL A 7 -3.92 -16.67 3.28
N ILE A 8 -3.25 -16.51 2.15
CA ILE A 8 -3.86 -16.60 0.83
C ILE A 8 -3.26 -17.80 0.15
N SER A 9 -4.12 -18.71 -0.26
CA SER A 9 -3.70 -19.95 -0.88
C SER A 9 -4.37 -20.13 -2.22
N ASP A 10 -3.67 -20.78 -3.13
CA ASP A 10 -4.26 -21.29 -4.36
C ASP A 10 -5.06 -22.55 -4.02
N ALA A 11 -6.37 -22.52 -4.28
CA ALA A 11 -7.26 -23.63 -3.95
C ALA A 11 -7.00 -24.89 -4.80
N THR A 12 -6.39 -24.73 -5.96
CA THR A 12 -6.12 -25.83 -6.87
C THR A 12 -4.85 -26.58 -6.47
N THR A 13 -3.81 -25.85 -6.12
CA THR A 13 -2.49 -26.43 -5.78
C THR A 13 -2.28 -26.57 -4.26
N GLU A 14 -3.16 -26.00 -3.46
CA GLU A 14 -3.04 -25.90 -1.99
C GLU A 14 -1.75 -25.18 -1.54
N THR A 15 -1.15 -24.40 -2.43
CA THR A 15 0.08 -23.65 -2.16
C THR A 15 -0.27 -22.29 -1.58
N SER A 16 0.40 -21.92 -0.48
CA SER A 16 0.26 -20.58 0.10
C SER A 16 0.97 -19.54 -0.76
N LEU A 17 0.22 -18.55 -1.22
CA LEU A 17 0.72 -17.44 -2.03
C LEU A 17 1.23 -16.29 -1.15
N TYR A 18 0.65 -16.14 0.02
CA TYR A 18 1.00 -15.05 0.93
C TYR A 18 0.64 -15.43 2.37
N ILE A 19 1.55 -15.12 3.28
CA ILE A 19 1.33 -15.23 4.71
C ILE A 19 1.75 -13.91 5.34
N SER A 20 0.81 -13.20 5.96
CA SER A 20 1.08 -11.91 6.58
C SER A 20 1.89 -12.06 7.87
N GLN A 21 2.52 -10.97 8.27
CA GLN A 21 2.85 -10.76 9.68
C GLN A 21 1.56 -10.57 10.49
N LYS A 22 1.66 -10.61 11.80
CA LYS A 22 0.51 -10.39 12.68
C LYS A 22 -0.14 -9.04 12.39
N THR A 23 -1.43 -9.06 12.17
CA THR A 23 -2.22 -7.85 11.99
C THR A 23 -3.32 -7.79 13.03
N TYR A 24 -3.54 -6.63 13.60
CA TYR A 24 -4.49 -6.48 14.69
C TYR A 24 -5.86 -6.03 14.20
N ARG A 25 -5.92 -5.20 13.20
CA ARG A 25 -7.15 -4.57 12.72
C ARG A 25 -7.07 -4.31 11.23
N ASN A 26 -8.21 -3.95 10.67
CA ASN A 26 -8.30 -3.36 9.33
C ASN A 26 -7.72 -4.24 8.23
N ILE A 27 -8.43 -5.29 7.96
CA ILE A 27 -8.20 -6.12 6.78
C ILE A 27 -9.27 -5.74 5.77
N CYS A 28 -8.83 -5.29 4.60
CA CYS A 28 -9.72 -5.00 3.49
C CYS A 28 -9.30 -5.84 2.30
N VAL A 29 -10.24 -6.57 1.75
CA VAL A 29 -10.03 -7.39 0.55
C VAL A 29 -10.92 -6.86 -0.55
N ALA A 30 -10.35 -6.64 -1.71
CA ALA A 30 -11.08 -6.19 -2.89
C ALA A 30 -10.63 -6.96 -4.13
N TRP A 31 -11.53 -7.06 -5.09
CA TRP A 31 -11.28 -7.67 -6.38
C TRP A 31 -11.36 -6.58 -7.45
N ASP A 32 -10.53 -6.65 -8.45
CA ASP A 32 -10.70 -5.76 -9.58
C ASP A 32 -11.95 -6.13 -10.38
N THR A 33 -12.45 -5.18 -11.17
CA THR A 33 -13.70 -5.36 -11.90
C THR A 33 -13.64 -6.46 -12.97
N LYS A 34 -12.45 -6.83 -13.40
CA LYS A 34 -12.20 -7.89 -14.39
C LYS A 34 -11.76 -9.20 -13.73
N CYS A 35 -11.75 -9.26 -12.41
CA CYS A 35 -11.33 -10.42 -11.62
C CYS A 35 -9.92 -10.92 -11.94
N GLY A 36 -9.04 -10.02 -12.40
CA GLY A 36 -7.64 -10.36 -12.67
C GLY A 36 -6.74 -10.31 -11.45
N TYR A 37 -7.12 -9.51 -10.46
CA TYR A 37 -6.32 -9.30 -9.26
C TYR A 37 -7.17 -9.36 -8.00
N VAL A 38 -6.58 -9.87 -6.92
CA VAL A 38 -7.09 -9.69 -5.58
C VAL A 38 -6.16 -8.76 -4.82
N MET A 39 -6.73 -7.82 -4.11
CA MET A 39 -6.03 -6.76 -3.40
C MET A 39 -6.33 -6.86 -1.93
N ILE A 40 -5.28 -6.83 -1.12
CA ILE A 40 -5.41 -6.90 0.32
C ILE A 40 -4.63 -5.75 0.92
N SER A 41 -5.34 -4.96 1.73
CA SER A 41 -4.74 -3.94 2.57
C SER A 41 -4.91 -4.35 4.02
N HIS A 42 -3.86 -4.30 4.80
CA HIS A 42 -3.93 -4.61 6.22
C HIS A 42 -2.98 -3.73 7.03
N GLY A 43 -3.20 -3.68 8.32
CA GLY A 43 -2.39 -2.82 9.16
C GLY A 43 -2.65 -2.99 10.65
N ILE A 44 -2.03 -2.11 11.40
CA ILE A 44 -2.09 -2.05 12.84
C ILE A 44 -2.75 -0.73 13.24
N SER A 45 -3.63 -0.77 14.24
CA SER A 45 -4.17 0.41 14.91
C SER A 45 -4.93 1.44 14.06
N GLY A 46 -5.69 1.04 13.08
CA GLY A 46 -6.58 1.94 12.34
C GLY A 46 -6.02 2.48 11.03
N TYR A 47 -4.76 2.24 10.74
CA TYR A 47 -4.13 2.65 9.49
C TYR A 47 -3.67 1.45 8.68
N PHE A 48 -3.79 1.54 7.37
CA PHE A 48 -3.19 0.55 6.49
C PHE A 48 -1.68 0.80 6.40
N ARG A 49 -0.90 -0.24 6.48
CA ARG A 49 0.56 -0.18 6.36
C ARG A 49 1.11 -1.05 5.26
N ASP A 50 0.38 -2.10 4.93
CA ASP A 50 0.80 -3.07 3.93
C ASP A 50 -0.30 -3.28 2.91
N VAL A 51 0.10 -3.36 1.67
CA VAL A 51 -0.76 -3.67 0.55
C VAL A 51 -0.16 -4.84 -0.21
N VAL A 52 -1.01 -5.78 -0.55
CA VAL A 52 -0.64 -6.96 -1.34
C VAL A 52 -1.57 -7.04 -2.53
N ILE A 53 -1.02 -7.25 -3.70
CA ILE A 53 -1.79 -7.53 -4.92
C ILE A 53 -1.34 -8.87 -5.46
N ILE A 54 -2.32 -9.73 -5.73
CA ILE A 54 -2.09 -11.05 -6.30
C ILE A 54 -2.68 -11.10 -7.69
N ASP A 55 -1.86 -11.47 -8.65
CA ASP A 55 -2.31 -11.83 -9.98
C ASP A 55 -2.93 -13.23 -9.91
N ILE A 56 -4.25 -13.30 -10.06
CA ILE A 56 -4.99 -14.55 -9.93
C ILE A 56 -4.65 -15.50 -11.07
N GLN A 57 -4.52 -14.97 -12.28
CA GLN A 57 -4.31 -15.77 -13.48
C GLN A 57 -2.97 -16.52 -13.43
N ASN A 58 -1.94 -15.88 -12.90
CA ASN A 58 -0.60 -16.43 -12.79
C ASN A 58 -0.28 -16.96 -11.38
N SER A 59 -1.19 -16.79 -10.42
CA SER A 59 -1.02 -17.21 -9.02
C SER A 59 0.28 -16.68 -8.40
N VAL A 60 0.57 -15.40 -8.62
CA VAL A 60 1.78 -14.76 -8.12
C VAL A 60 1.48 -13.46 -7.39
N LEU A 61 2.28 -13.17 -6.36
CA LEU A 61 2.35 -11.85 -5.75
C LEU A 61 3.03 -10.88 -6.70
N LEU A 62 2.45 -9.67 -6.81
CA LEU A 62 3.09 -8.61 -7.57
C LEU A 62 4.15 -7.92 -6.73
N ASP A 63 5.27 -7.59 -7.36
CA ASP A 63 6.25 -6.68 -6.79
C ASP A 63 5.71 -5.25 -6.84
N LEU A 64 5.51 -4.67 -5.66
CA LEU A 64 5.05 -3.29 -5.52
C LEU A 64 6.19 -2.40 -5.04
N PRO A 65 6.11 -1.09 -5.32
CA PRO A 65 7.09 -0.16 -4.78
C PRO A 65 7.17 -0.23 -3.26
N GLU A 66 8.38 -0.24 -2.76
CA GLU A 66 8.65 -0.23 -1.32
C GLU A 66 8.69 1.20 -0.76
N VAL A 67 8.66 1.33 0.56
CA VAL A 67 8.72 2.63 1.22
C VAL A 67 9.94 3.46 0.81
N ASN A 68 11.09 2.81 0.60
CA ASN A 68 12.30 3.51 0.19
C ASN A 68 12.22 4.06 -1.24
N ASP A 69 11.51 3.40 -2.13
CA ASP A 69 11.26 3.93 -3.48
C ASP A 69 10.47 5.23 -3.43
N ILE A 70 9.48 5.30 -2.56
CA ILE A 70 8.67 6.50 -2.37
C ILE A 70 9.49 7.63 -1.72
N ARG A 71 10.33 7.31 -0.73
CA ARG A 71 11.23 8.28 -0.13
C ARG A 71 12.23 8.87 -1.13
N MET A 72 12.77 8.03 -2.00
CA MET A 72 13.67 8.48 -3.06
C MET A 72 12.99 9.43 -4.05
N LEU A 73 11.75 9.14 -4.42
CA LEU A 73 10.98 10.03 -5.29
C LEU A 73 10.69 11.38 -4.63
N LEU A 74 10.35 11.38 -3.34
CA LEU A 74 10.15 12.61 -2.58
C LEU A 74 11.44 13.46 -2.51
N ALA A 75 12.57 12.82 -2.27
CA ALA A 75 13.87 13.49 -2.24
C ALA A 75 14.25 14.05 -3.63
N THR A 76 14.06 13.26 -4.67
CA THR A 76 14.36 13.67 -6.06
C THR A 76 13.53 14.88 -6.50
N LYS A 77 12.27 14.95 -6.06
CA LYS A 77 11.38 16.07 -6.36
C LYS A 77 11.58 17.27 -5.43
N ALA A 78 12.58 17.22 -4.55
CA ALA A 78 12.91 18.26 -3.58
C ALA A 78 11.70 18.70 -2.71
N VAL A 79 10.82 17.77 -2.41
CA VAL A 79 9.63 18.03 -1.59
C VAL A 79 10.02 18.34 -0.15
N LYS A 80 10.93 17.53 0.39
CA LYS A 80 11.51 17.71 1.73
C LYS A 80 12.91 17.11 1.77
N GLU A 81 13.86 17.88 2.31
CA GLU A 81 15.24 17.41 2.46
C GLU A 81 15.37 16.33 3.55
N ASN A 82 14.55 16.42 4.58
CA ASN A 82 14.59 15.55 5.74
C ASN A 82 13.53 14.45 5.75
N VAL A 83 13.13 13.96 4.57
CA VAL A 83 12.08 12.94 4.46
C VAL A 83 12.39 11.67 5.26
N GLY A 84 13.67 11.34 5.45
CA GLY A 84 14.10 10.20 6.25
C GLY A 84 13.78 10.30 7.74
N GLU A 85 13.54 11.51 8.25
CA GLU A 85 13.15 11.73 9.66
C GLU A 85 11.67 11.45 9.92
N TYR A 86 10.86 11.35 8.86
CA TYR A 86 9.46 10.95 8.94
C TYR A 86 9.38 9.43 8.94
N ASP A 87 9.44 8.85 10.13
CA ASP A 87 9.65 7.42 10.33
C ASP A 87 8.39 6.56 10.24
N LYS A 88 7.22 7.18 10.36
CA LYS A 88 5.95 6.48 10.21
C LYS A 88 5.43 6.58 8.79
N TYR A 89 5.10 5.44 8.24
CA TYR A 89 4.59 5.32 6.88
C TYR A 89 3.26 4.57 6.88
N VAL A 90 2.30 5.13 6.18
CA VAL A 90 1.04 4.45 5.87
C VAL A 90 0.79 4.52 4.38
N ILE A 91 0.18 3.47 3.86
CA ILE A 91 -0.19 3.36 2.47
C ILE A 91 -1.58 2.76 2.36
N GLN A 92 -2.35 3.23 1.40
CA GLN A 92 -3.65 2.67 1.09
C GLN A 92 -3.81 2.54 -0.42
N LEU A 93 -4.25 1.36 -0.84
CA LEU A 93 -4.69 1.14 -2.20
C LEU A 93 -6.09 1.74 -2.36
N THR A 94 -6.26 2.62 -3.34
CA THR A 94 -7.54 3.30 -3.57
C THR A 94 -8.31 2.72 -4.74
N ASP A 95 -7.63 2.17 -5.73
CA ASP A 95 -8.26 1.61 -6.92
C ASP A 95 -7.29 0.71 -7.68
N VAL A 96 -7.83 -0.29 -8.38
CA VAL A 96 -7.11 -1.00 -9.45
C VAL A 96 -8.03 -1.14 -10.64
N SER A 97 -7.61 -0.63 -11.77
CA SER A 97 -8.32 -0.76 -13.03
C SER A 97 -7.34 -0.67 -14.20
N ASP A 98 -7.60 -1.44 -15.27
CA ASP A 98 -6.80 -1.43 -16.49
C ASP A 98 -5.29 -1.58 -16.24
N ASN A 99 -4.90 -2.47 -15.34
CA ASN A 99 -3.52 -2.74 -14.92
C ASN A 99 -2.82 -1.55 -14.24
N ILE A 100 -3.59 -0.57 -13.74
CA ILE A 100 -3.09 0.55 -12.98
C ILE A 100 -3.59 0.45 -11.54
N ALA A 101 -2.67 0.33 -10.61
CA ALA A 101 -2.96 0.41 -9.18
C ALA A 101 -2.72 1.84 -8.69
N LYS A 102 -3.69 2.39 -7.97
CA LYS A 102 -3.62 3.74 -7.42
C LYS A 102 -3.50 3.69 -5.91
N PHE A 103 -2.54 4.44 -5.42
CA PHE A 103 -2.23 4.49 -3.99
C PHE A 103 -2.25 5.89 -3.46
N ARG A 104 -2.55 6.01 -2.18
CA ARG A 104 -2.21 7.19 -1.39
C ARG A 104 -1.28 6.78 -0.25
N PHE A 105 -0.39 7.68 0.11
CA PHE A 105 0.61 7.45 1.14
C PHE A 105 0.78 8.67 2.03
N ALA A 106 1.29 8.44 3.23
CA ALA A 106 1.72 9.52 4.11
C ALA A 106 2.91 9.10 4.97
N PHE A 107 3.77 10.05 5.20
CA PHE A 107 4.85 9.97 6.18
C PHE A 107 4.59 10.95 7.30
N SER A 108 4.83 10.52 8.52
CA SER A 108 4.68 11.36 9.70
C SER A 108 5.74 11.05 10.75
N ASN A 109 5.90 11.99 11.68
CA ASN A 109 6.70 11.81 12.87
C ASN A 109 5.96 12.51 14.02
N PRO A 110 5.78 11.86 15.19
CA PRO A 110 5.08 12.48 16.32
C PRO A 110 5.71 13.78 16.81
N ASN A 111 7.00 13.98 16.55
CA ASN A 111 7.74 15.18 16.93
C ASN A 111 7.57 16.34 15.93
N PHE A 112 6.91 16.11 14.80
CA PHE A 112 6.70 17.13 13.79
C PHE A 112 5.21 17.46 13.64
N PRO A 113 4.86 18.74 13.48
CA PRO A 113 3.45 19.13 13.34
C PRO A 113 2.87 18.84 11.98
N ASP A 114 3.71 18.64 10.96
CA ASP A 114 3.31 18.43 9.58
C ASP A 114 3.43 16.96 9.16
N GLN A 115 2.80 16.66 8.05
CA GLN A 115 2.86 15.35 7.40
C GLN A 115 3.23 15.55 5.93
N ILE A 116 3.82 14.53 5.34
CA ILE A 116 4.06 14.48 3.90
C ILE A 116 3.10 13.45 3.34
N SER A 117 2.17 13.87 2.52
CA SER A 117 1.22 12.95 1.87
C SER A 117 1.19 13.15 0.37
N GLY A 118 0.81 12.10 -0.32
CA GLY A 118 0.76 12.11 -1.76
C GLY A 118 0.03 10.92 -2.33
N ARG A 119 0.04 10.87 -3.64
CA ARG A 119 -0.57 9.82 -4.43
C ARG A 119 0.36 9.39 -5.54
N TYR A 120 0.25 8.14 -5.92
CA TYR A 120 0.91 7.64 -7.13
C TYR A 120 0.08 6.55 -7.78
N SER A 121 0.32 6.37 -9.05
CA SER A 121 -0.16 5.23 -9.81
C SER A 121 1.01 4.28 -10.09
N TYR A 122 0.72 3.01 -10.10
CA TYR A 122 1.68 1.97 -10.44
C TYR A 122 1.15 1.17 -11.63
N ASP A 123 1.90 1.20 -12.73
CA ASP A 123 1.60 0.39 -13.91
C ASP A 123 2.09 -1.03 -13.63
N ILE A 124 1.14 -1.95 -13.42
CA ILE A 124 1.43 -3.34 -13.05
C ILE A 124 2.17 -4.05 -14.18
N GLU A 125 1.78 -3.79 -15.42
CA GLU A 125 2.35 -4.45 -16.58
C GLU A 125 3.81 -4.03 -16.83
N ARG A 126 4.10 -2.74 -16.66
CA ARG A 126 5.44 -2.17 -16.86
C ARG A 126 6.30 -2.15 -15.61
N SER A 127 5.71 -2.37 -14.45
CA SER A 127 6.37 -2.28 -13.13
C SER A 127 7.03 -0.92 -12.89
N VAL A 128 6.31 0.16 -13.21
CA VAL A 128 6.80 1.54 -13.02
C VAL A 128 5.77 2.40 -12.31
N ILE A 129 6.27 3.34 -11.51
CA ILE A 129 5.45 4.38 -10.89
C ILE A 129 5.16 5.47 -11.92
N THR A 130 3.90 5.85 -12.01
CA THR A 130 3.41 6.96 -12.82
C THR A 130 2.61 7.92 -11.93
N ASP A 131 2.37 9.12 -12.42
CA ASP A 131 1.49 10.10 -11.76
C ASP A 131 1.80 10.34 -10.27
N PHE A 132 3.07 10.45 -9.93
CA PHE A 132 3.50 10.72 -8.56
C PHE A 132 3.34 12.21 -8.23
N TYR A 133 2.57 12.53 -7.17
CA TYR A 133 2.38 13.91 -6.72
C TYR A 133 2.08 13.99 -5.23
N VAL A 134 2.40 15.14 -4.67
CA VAL A 134 2.17 15.44 -3.25
C VAL A 134 0.86 16.20 -3.10
N VAL A 135 0.09 15.85 -2.09
CA VAL A 135 -1.19 16.51 -1.75
C VAL A 135 -1.19 16.90 -0.28
N SER A 136 -1.99 17.90 0.05
CA SER A 136 -2.21 18.30 1.44
C SER A 136 -3.43 17.54 1.99
N GLU A 137 -3.18 16.39 2.59
CA GLU A 137 -4.21 15.56 3.23
C GLU A 137 -3.80 15.24 4.66
N ASN A 138 -4.77 15.15 5.56
CA ASN A 138 -4.54 14.70 6.92
C ASN A 138 -4.70 13.18 6.96
N ILE A 139 -3.70 12.49 7.50
CA ILE A 139 -3.69 11.03 7.62
C ILE A 139 -4.85 10.50 8.47
N SER A 140 -5.33 11.28 9.43
CA SER A 140 -6.48 10.90 10.25
C SER A 140 -7.76 10.69 9.43
N ASP A 141 -7.88 11.35 8.29
CA ASP A 141 -9.03 11.21 7.39
C ASP A 141 -9.03 9.86 6.65
N TRP A 142 -7.94 9.11 6.75
CA TRP A 142 -7.79 7.80 6.13
C TRP A 142 -8.17 6.65 7.06
N MET A 143 -8.64 6.95 8.25
CA MET A 143 -9.09 5.91 9.17
C MET A 143 -10.26 5.14 8.58
N ILE A 144 -10.19 3.83 8.71
CA ILE A 144 -11.28 2.95 8.29
C ILE A 144 -12.34 2.95 9.38
N PRO A 145 -13.61 3.08 8.99
CA PRO A 145 -14.72 2.99 9.93
C PRO A 145 -14.74 1.65 10.68
#